data_4457cc281d8e50b76abf37c14d36803f
#
_entry.id   4457cc281d8e50b76abf37c14d36803f
#
_cell.length_a   1.000
_cell.length_b   1.000
_cell.length_c   1.000
_cell.angle_alpha   90.00
_cell.angle_beta   90.00
_cell.angle_gamma   90.00
#
_symmetry.space_group_name_H-M   'P 1'
#
loop_
_entity.id
_entity.type
_entity.pdbx_description
1 polymer ?
#
loop_
_entity_poly.entity_id
_entity_poly.type
_entity_poly.pdbx_seq_one_letter_code
_entity_poly.pdbx_strand_id
1 'polypeptide(L)'
;MALVAVALVVALGAGGSVYALMSGGGGDRTGHDPATRGPSASAPADAPAPAGPTASATAPGPSASPADGTVPRAYLGSWTSVSGGEDTRRLTIRQGEVGETVLSLVAEGPAGTGTYHCEFEAPLAGTPGSAGPLRIGPSTVTVGQPPTCSPGGATEVTLLPDGRLERLDTGSGKRLTYTKR
;
A
#
# COMPACT_ATOMS: atom_id res chain seq x y z
N MET A 1 -54.98 16.50 5.57
CA MET A 1 -54.13 15.32 5.85
C MET A 1 -54.05 14.52 4.57
N ALA A 2 -52.97 14.66 3.81
CA ALA A 2 -52.70 13.90 2.60
C ALA A 2 -51.61 12.89 2.86
N LEU A 3 -51.96 11.60 2.80
CA LEU A 3 -51.03 10.49 2.91
C LEU A 3 -50.34 10.31 1.56
N VAL A 4 -49.06 10.61 1.49
CA VAL A 4 -48.24 10.29 0.33
C VAL A 4 -47.67 8.89 0.56
N ALA A 5 -48.19 7.91 -0.18
CA ALA A 5 -47.65 6.58 -0.23
C ALA A 5 -46.44 6.57 -1.16
N VAL A 6 -45.26 6.40 -0.62
CA VAL A 6 -44.03 6.16 -1.39
C VAL A 6 -43.94 4.67 -1.69
N ALA A 7 -44.21 4.32 -2.93
CA ALA A 7 -44.00 2.96 -3.44
C ALA A 7 -42.52 2.75 -3.68
N LEU A 8 -41.91 1.89 -2.86
CA LEU A 8 -40.52 1.47 -2.99
C LEU A 8 -40.46 0.32 -4.01
N VAL A 9 -40.07 0.62 -5.23
CA VAL A 9 -39.77 -0.40 -6.24
C VAL A 9 -38.39 -0.95 -6.02
N VAL A 10 -38.31 -2.14 -5.43
CA VAL A 10 -37.05 -2.90 -5.34
C VAL A 10 -36.92 -3.68 -6.66
N ALA A 11 -36.07 -3.18 -7.55
CA ALA A 11 -35.66 -3.94 -8.72
C ALA A 11 -34.55 -4.91 -8.33
N LEU A 12 -34.87 -6.19 -8.12
CA LEU A 12 -33.93 -7.29 -7.99
C LEU A 12 -33.36 -7.61 -9.38
N GLY A 13 -32.23 -6.98 -9.72
CA GLY A 13 -31.42 -7.35 -10.87
C GLY A 13 -30.58 -8.59 -10.57
N ALA A 14 -31.06 -9.76 -10.96
CA ALA A 14 -30.26 -10.99 -10.96
C ALA A 14 -29.26 -10.95 -12.13
N GLY A 15 -28.07 -10.44 -11.87
CA GLY A 15 -26.92 -10.49 -12.79
C GLY A 15 -26.17 -11.81 -12.59
N GLY A 16 -26.48 -12.82 -13.40
CA GLY A 16 -25.76 -14.08 -13.43
C GLY A 16 -24.36 -13.90 -14.01
N SER A 17 -23.34 -14.09 -13.18
CA SER A 17 -21.94 -14.18 -13.63
C SER A 17 -21.68 -15.59 -14.13
N VAL A 18 -21.54 -15.71 -15.44
CA VAL A 18 -21.05 -16.93 -16.10
C VAL A 18 -19.54 -16.98 -15.97
N TYR A 19 -19.03 -17.75 -15.01
CA TYR A 19 -17.63 -18.15 -14.97
C TYR A 19 -17.41 -19.25 -15.99
N ALA A 20 -16.84 -18.91 -17.12
CA ALA A 20 -16.32 -19.88 -18.07
C ALA A 20 -15.06 -20.52 -17.49
N LEU A 21 -15.20 -21.77 -17.05
CA LEU A 21 -14.11 -22.67 -16.76
C LEU A 21 -13.40 -23.02 -18.07
N MET A 22 -12.23 -22.45 -18.29
CA MET A 22 -11.28 -22.99 -19.27
C MET A 22 -10.36 -23.99 -18.58
N SER A 23 -10.87 -25.19 -18.45
CA SER A 23 -10.06 -26.41 -18.30
C SER A 23 -9.82 -26.95 -19.70
N GLY A 24 -8.60 -26.93 -20.15
CA GLY A 24 -8.15 -27.58 -21.36
C GLY A 24 -6.64 -27.65 -21.27
N GLY A 25 -6.10 -28.72 -21.25
CA GLY A 25 -5.93 -29.95 -21.80
C GLY A 25 -4.57 -30.48 -21.46
N GLY A 26 -4.56 -31.78 -21.20
CA GLY A 26 -3.43 -32.61 -20.89
C GLY A 26 -2.42 -32.74 -22.02
N GLY A 27 -1.27 -33.23 -21.64
CA GLY A 27 -0.18 -33.62 -22.50
C GLY A 27 0.81 -34.46 -21.74
N ASP A 28 0.46 -35.71 -21.58
CA ASP A 28 1.41 -36.80 -21.28
C ASP A 28 2.54 -36.80 -22.28
N ARG A 29 3.78 -36.89 -21.83
CA ARG A 29 4.84 -37.61 -22.51
C ARG A 29 5.87 -38.16 -21.52
N THR A 30 5.73 -39.45 -21.34
CA THR A 30 6.68 -40.43 -20.85
C THR A 30 8.07 -40.31 -21.50
N GLY A 31 9.11 -40.60 -20.68
CA GLY A 31 10.15 -41.41 -21.22
C GLY A 31 11.60 -40.99 -21.03
N HIS A 32 12.29 -41.83 -20.31
CA HIS A 32 13.68 -42.27 -20.41
C HIS A 32 14.75 -41.54 -19.57
N ASP A 33 15.04 -42.19 -18.44
CA ASP A 33 16.43 -42.44 -17.99
C ASP A 33 17.25 -43.21 -19.05
N PRO A 34 18.59 -43.13 -19.10
CA PRO A 34 19.38 -43.80 -18.06
C PRO A 34 20.72 -43.12 -17.68
N ALA A 35 21.16 -43.57 -16.52
CA ALA A 35 22.43 -43.37 -15.87
C ALA A 35 23.70 -43.43 -16.75
N THR A 36 24.71 -42.63 -16.39
CA THR A 36 26.10 -42.99 -16.58
C THR A 36 26.97 -42.51 -15.42
N ARG A 37 27.67 -43.47 -14.84
CA ARG A 37 28.61 -43.35 -13.72
C ARG A 37 29.93 -42.73 -14.12
N GLY A 38 30.53 -41.96 -13.20
CA GLY A 38 31.88 -41.92 -12.73
C GLY A 38 33.00 -41.35 -13.60
N PRO A 39 34.20 -41.16 -13.14
CA PRO A 39 34.75 -41.39 -11.80
C PRO A 39 35.46 -40.21 -11.10
N SER A 40 35.76 -40.42 -9.82
CA SER A 40 36.72 -39.74 -8.97
C SER A 40 38.01 -39.31 -9.66
N ALA A 41 38.45 -38.08 -9.35
CA ALA A 41 39.87 -37.76 -9.33
C ALA A 41 40.20 -36.80 -8.19
N SER A 42 41.18 -37.20 -7.44
CA SER A 42 41.76 -36.71 -6.20
C SER A 42 42.20 -35.24 -6.27
N ALA A 43 42.16 -34.61 -5.09
CA ALA A 43 42.85 -33.35 -4.78
C ALA A 43 44.39 -33.50 -4.85
N PRO A 44 45.08 -32.38 -5.03
CA PRO A 44 46.17 -32.08 -4.09
C PRO A 44 46.00 -30.70 -3.42
N ALA A 45 46.60 -30.68 -2.24
CA ALA A 45 46.59 -29.62 -1.25
C ALA A 45 47.53 -28.44 -1.61
N ASP A 46 47.32 -27.36 -0.83
CA ASP A 46 48.28 -26.32 -0.45
C ASP A 46 48.72 -25.29 -1.51
N ALA A 47 48.17 -24.08 -1.32
CA ALA A 47 48.93 -22.85 -1.44
C ALA A 47 48.34 -21.78 -0.50
N PRO A 48 49.19 -21.05 0.30
CA PRO A 48 48.68 -20.04 1.23
C PRO A 48 48.15 -18.82 0.49
N ALA A 49 47.00 -18.36 0.91
CA ALA A 49 46.33 -17.16 0.39
C ALA A 49 47.14 -15.90 0.76
N PRO A 50 47.37 -14.96 -0.17
CA PRO A 50 47.84 -13.63 0.18
C PRO A 50 46.75 -12.85 0.92
N ALA A 51 47.15 -12.17 2.00
CA ALA A 51 46.32 -11.27 2.77
C ALA A 51 45.72 -10.20 1.86
N GLY A 52 44.40 -10.21 1.71
CA GLY A 52 43.68 -9.19 1.00
C GLY A 52 43.72 -7.84 1.71
N PRO A 53 43.70 -6.73 0.97
CA PRO A 53 43.68 -5.41 1.57
C PRO A 53 42.44 -5.21 2.43
N THR A 54 42.68 -4.71 3.64
CA THR A 54 41.67 -4.26 4.59
C THR A 54 40.72 -3.32 3.88
N ALA A 55 39.47 -3.73 3.69
CA ALA A 55 38.40 -2.85 3.21
C ALA A 55 38.26 -1.74 4.26
N SER A 56 38.69 -0.54 3.93
CA SER A 56 38.32 0.66 4.67
C SER A 56 36.79 0.72 4.68
N ALA A 57 36.21 0.61 5.87
CA ALA A 57 34.82 0.89 6.08
C ALA A 57 34.59 2.34 5.66
N THR A 58 33.95 2.51 4.49
CA THR A 58 33.42 3.80 4.07
C THR A 58 32.40 4.19 5.12
N ALA A 59 32.67 5.25 5.86
CA ALA A 59 31.74 5.84 6.79
C ALA A 59 30.42 6.08 6.03
N PRO A 60 29.24 5.81 6.63
CA PRO A 60 27.98 6.18 6.01
C PRO A 60 28.00 7.66 5.71
N GLY A 61 27.91 8.01 4.44
CA GLY A 61 27.79 9.39 3.99
C GLY A 61 26.66 10.08 4.74
N PRO A 62 26.67 11.42 4.85
CA PRO A 62 25.62 12.14 5.54
C PRO A 62 24.29 11.72 4.94
N SER A 63 23.41 11.17 5.79
CA SER A 63 22.02 10.86 5.41
C SER A 63 21.45 12.09 4.76
N ALA A 64 21.10 11.99 3.48
CA ALA A 64 20.43 13.06 2.77
C ALA A 64 19.27 13.51 3.66
N SER A 65 19.25 14.79 4.00
CA SER A 65 18.17 15.38 4.80
C SER A 65 16.85 15.00 4.14
N PRO A 66 15.82 14.55 4.89
CA PRO A 66 14.52 14.17 4.31
C PRO A 66 13.79 15.30 3.58
N ALA A 67 14.49 16.34 3.25
CA ALA A 67 14.03 17.59 2.73
C ALA A 67 14.03 17.71 1.20
N ASP A 68 14.78 16.90 0.50
CA ASP A 68 15.04 17.04 -0.94
C ASP A 68 14.43 15.88 -1.74
N GLY A 69 13.19 15.52 -1.47
CA GLY A 69 12.45 14.50 -2.18
C GLY A 69 11.25 15.06 -2.95
N THR A 70 10.57 14.21 -3.69
CA THR A 70 9.43 14.54 -4.55
C THR A 70 8.22 15.06 -3.76
N VAL A 71 8.03 14.64 -2.50
CA VAL A 71 6.92 15.08 -1.67
C VAL A 71 7.24 16.42 -0.98
N PRO A 72 6.43 17.51 -1.17
CA PRO A 72 6.68 18.80 -0.53
C PRO A 72 6.68 18.68 1.00
N ARG A 73 7.64 19.34 1.66
CA ARG A 73 7.85 19.28 3.12
C ARG A 73 6.58 19.53 3.94
N ALA A 74 5.70 20.39 3.48
CA ALA A 74 4.49 20.76 4.21
C ALA A 74 3.55 19.56 4.44
N TYR A 75 3.60 18.56 3.58
CA TYR A 75 2.80 17.33 3.70
C TYR A 75 3.42 16.29 4.64
N LEU A 76 4.73 16.34 4.84
CA LEU A 76 5.45 15.31 5.61
C LEU A 76 5.06 15.28 7.08
N GLY A 77 5.08 14.08 7.65
CA GLY A 77 4.84 13.84 9.06
C GLY A 77 3.56 13.07 9.34
N SER A 78 3.11 13.16 10.59
CA SER A 78 1.94 12.42 11.09
C SER A 78 0.74 13.33 11.26
N TRP A 79 -0.40 12.82 10.85
CA TRP A 79 -1.69 13.51 10.82
C TRP A 79 -2.75 12.62 11.47
N THR A 80 -3.69 13.20 12.19
CA THR A 80 -4.74 12.46 12.89
C THR A 80 -6.12 13.00 12.54
N SER A 81 -7.07 12.09 12.32
CA SER A 81 -8.49 12.39 12.17
C SER A 81 -9.28 11.51 13.12
N VAL A 82 -10.32 12.09 13.73
CA VAL A 82 -11.29 11.37 14.54
C VAL A 82 -12.65 11.55 13.86
N SER A 83 -13.30 10.46 13.52
CA SER A 83 -14.60 10.45 12.85
C SER A 83 -15.60 9.65 13.69
N GLY A 84 -16.82 10.18 13.85
CA GLY A 84 -17.88 9.45 14.53
C GLY A 84 -17.66 9.17 16.03
N GLY A 85 -16.73 9.92 16.65
CA GLY A 85 -16.47 9.86 18.10
C GLY A 85 -15.44 8.83 18.55
N GLU A 86 -15.30 7.69 17.88
CA GLU A 86 -14.40 6.60 18.31
C GLU A 86 -13.47 6.09 17.18
N ASP A 87 -13.82 6.33 15.92
CA ASP A 87 -12.96 5.97 14.79
C ASP A 87 -11.76 6.91 14.70
N THR A 88 -10.58 6.38 14.96
CA THR A 88 -9.32 7.11 14.84
C THR A 88 -8.60 6.70 13.57
N ARG A 89 -8.09 7.70 12.85
CA ARG A 89 -7.24 7.49 11.68
C ARG A 89 -5.94 8.27 11.84
N ARG A 90 -4.83 7.56 11.77
CA ARG A 90 -3.49 8.14 11.78
C ARG A 90 -2.87 7.95 10.40
N LEU A 91 -2.61 9.07 9.75
CA LEU A 91 -1.97 9.14 8.45
C LEU A 91 -0.52 9.57 8.62
N THR A 92 0.41 8.88 8.00
CA THR A 92 1.82 9.27 7.95
C THR A 92 2.24 9.44 6.51
N ILE A 93 2.86 10.59 6.19
CA ILE A 93 3.39 10.88 4.86
C ILE A 93 4.90 11.02 4.97
N ARG A 94 5.62 10.29 4.10
CA ARG A 94 7.09 10.26 4.02
C ARG A 94 7.55 10.70 2.64
N GLN A 95 8.85 10.97 2.52
CA GLN A 95 9.49 11.13 1.23
C GLN A 95 9.48 9.83 0.45
N GLY A 96 9.46 9.95 -0.87
CA GLY A 96 9.55 8.87 -1.83
C GLY A 96 9.28 9.36 -3.24
N GLU A 97 9.69 8.57 -4.21
CA GLU A 97 9.49 8.85 -5.63
C GLU A 97 8.13 8.34 -6.13
N VAL A 98 7.75 8.73 -7.34
CA VAL A 98 6.52 8.21 -7.97
C VAL A 98 6.60 6.70 -8.11
N GLY A 99 5.59 6.01 -7.61
CA GLY A 99 5.50 4.55 -7.52
C GLY A 99 5.95 3.98 -6.19
N GLU A 100 6.68 4.74 -5.36
CA GLU A 100 7.08 4.30 -4.02
C GLU A 100 5.99 4.57 -2.97
N THR A 101 5.97 3.77 -1.92
CA THR A 101 5.07 3.95 -0.78
C THR A 101 5.45 5.20 0.00
N VAL A 102 4.60 6.22 -0.09
CA VAL A 102 4.77 7.50 0.61
C VAL A 102 3.73 7.71 1.71
N LEU A 103 2.64 6.96 1.69
CA LEU A 103 1.53 7.13 2.61
C LEU A 103 1.26 5.82 3.36
N SER A 104 1.23 5.90 4.70
CA SER A 104 0.74 4.84 5.58
C SER A 104 -0.48 5.35 6.34
N LEU A 105 -1.51 4.53 6.49
CA LEU A 105 -2.72 4.84 7.23
C LEU A 105 -3.02 3.73 8.21
N VAL A 106 -3.15 4.07 9.48
CA VAL A 106 -3.70 3.21 10.53
C VAL A 106 -5.12 3.67 10.82
N ALA A 107 -6.08 2.76 10.78
CA ALA A 107 -7.48 2.99 11.10
C ALA A 107 -7.92 2.04 12.20
N GLU A 108 -8.47 2.61 13.28
CA GLU A 108 -8.91 1.89 14.46
C GLU A 108 -10.28 2.40 14.90
N GLY A 109 -11.09 1.51 15.43
CA GLY A 109 -12.41 1.88 15.95
C GLY A 109 -13.20 0.69 16.47
N PRO A 110 -14.42 0.91 16.94
CA PRO A 110 -15.29 -0.16 17.39
C PRO A 110 -15.80 -1.01 16.22
N ALA A 111 -15.91 -2.32 16.46
CA ALA A 111 -16.48 -3.27 15.51
C ALA A 111 -17.30 -4.32 16.27
N GLY A 112 -18.62 -4.13 16.31
CA GLY A 112 -19.50 -4.98 17.10
C GLY A 112 -19.16 -4.92 18.60
N THR A 113 -18.78 -6.06 19.19
CA THR A 113 -18.35 -6.15 20.61
C THR A 113 -16.84 -5.96 20.81
N GLY A 114 -16.09 -5.76 19.74
CA GLY A 114 -14.64 -5.61 19.75
C GLY A 114 -14.19 -4.32 19.06
N THR A 115 -12.94 -4.31 18.66
CA THR A 115 -12.32 -3.22 17.88
C THR A 115 -11.73 -3.76 16.59
N TYR A 116 -11.67 -2.91 15.57
CA TYR A 116 -10.88 -3.20 14.38
C TYR A 116 -9.57 -2.42 14.41
N HIS A 117 -8.56 -3.01 13.78
CA HIS A 117 -7.27 -2.38 13.51
C HIS A 117 -6.86 -2.74 12.09
N CYS A 118 -6.71 -1.72 11.25
CA CYS A 118 -6.32 -1.89 9.86
C CYS A 118 -5.13 -0.98 9.54
N GLU A 119 -4.13 -1.53 8.86
CA GLU A 119 -3.03 -0.75 8.32
C GLU A 119 -3.03 -0.83 6.80
N PHE A 120 -2.73 0.31 6.20
CA PHE A 120 -2.74 0.47 4.74
C PHE A 120 -1.49 1.20 4.30
N GLU A 121 -1.02 0.86 3.12
CA GLU A 121 0.05 1.57 2.44
C GLU A 121 -0.37 1.96 1.04
N ALA A 122 0.11 3.11 0.56
CA ALA A 122 -0.21 3.60 -0.76
C ALA A 122 0.96 4.34 -1.41
N PRO A 123 1.16 4.15 -2.73
CA PRO A 123 2.24 4.77 -3.46
C PRO A 123 1.89 6.21 -3.89
N LEU A 124 2.92 7.01 -4.15
CA LEU A 124 2.78 8.28 -4.85
C LEU A 124 2.42 8.00 -6.32
N ALA A 125 1.29 8.51 -6.78
CA ALA A 125 0.79 8.21 -8.14
C ALA A 125 1.24 9.20 -9.22
N GLY A 126 1.89 10.30 -8.83
CA GLY A 126 2.40 11.30 -9.77
C GLY A 126 3.18 12.40 -9.08
N THR A 127 4.03 13.08 -9.83
CA THR A 127 4.80 14.21 -9.31
C THR A 127 3.86 15.33 -8.88
N PRO A 128 3.87 15.74 -7.61
CA PRO A 128 3.04 16.84 -7.16
C PRO A 128 3.55 18.17 -7.75
N GLY A 129 2.63 19.05 -8.11
CA GLY A 129 2.98 20.44 -8.37
C GLY A 129 3.42 21.15 -7.09
N SER A 130 4.13 22.27 -7.21
CA SER A 130 4.68 23.02 -6.07
C SER A 130 3.66 23.43 -5.00
N ALA A 131 2.38 23.51 -5.34
CA ALA A 131 1.27 23.82 -4.43
C ALA A 131 0.02 22.94 -4.70
N GLY A 132 0.15 21.94 -5.56
CA GLY A 132 -0.97 21.07 -5.93
C GLY A 132 -1.16 19.90 -4.95
N PRO A 133 -2.29 19.19 -5.07
CA PRO A 133 -2.54 18.02 -4.24
C PRO A 133 -1.54 16.90 -4.53
N LEU A 134 -1.21 16.12 -3.51
CA LEU A 134 -0.54 14.84 -3.69
C LEU A 134 -1.54 13.83 -4.27
N ARG A 135 -1.19 13.23 -5.38
CA ARG A 135 -1.94 12.11 -5.95
C ARG A 135 -1.40 10.82 -5.38
N ILE A 136 -2.25 10.11 -4.67
CA ILE A 136 -1.92 8.86 -4.00
C ILE A 136 -2.66 7.73 -4.72
N GLY A 137 -1.95 6.68 -5.05
CA GLY A 137 -2.51 5.50 -5.70
C GLY A 137 -3.44 4.70 -4.79
N PRO A 138 -4.04 3.62 -5.33
CA PRO A 138 -4.82 2.69 -4.52
C PRO A 138 -3.98 2.13 -3.37
N SER A 139 -4.61 1.98 -2.20
CA SER A 139 -3.94 1.41 -1.03
C SER A 139 -4.02 -0.12 -1.01
N THR A 140 -3.00 -0.73 -0.43
CA THR A 140 -2.99 -2.15 -0.05
C THR A 140 -3.17 -2.28 1.46
N VAL A 141 -3.79 -3.37 1.91
CA VAL A 141 -3.89 -3.72 3.34
C VAL A 141 -2.61 -4.44 3.74
N THR A 142 -1.91 -3.93 4.75
CA THR A 142 -0.71 -4.56 5.32
C THR A 142 -1.01 -5.30 6.62
N VAL A 143 -1.99 -4.79 7.40
CA VAL A 143 -2.50 -5.44 8.61
C VAL A 143 -4.03 -5.39 8.61
N GLY A 144 -4.65 -6.48 9.03
CA GLY A 144 -6.09 -6.66 9.04
C GLY A 144 -6.59 -7.56 7.91
N GLN A 145 -7.88 -7.91 7.95
CA GLN A 145 -8.48 -8.85 6.99
C GLN A 145 -9.86 -8.40 6.50
N PRO A 146 -10.22 -8.77 5.27
CA PRO A 146 -11.58 -8.57 4.76
C PRO A 146 -12.63 -9.32 5.62
N PRO A 147 -13.86 -8.80 5.69
CA PRO A 147 -14.34 -7.59 5.02
C PRO A 147 -14.04 -6.29 5.76
N THR A 148 -13.56 -6.37 7.01
CA THR A 148 -13.34 -5.20 7.87
C THR A 148 -12.25 -4.27 7.33
N CYS A 149 -11.13 -4.84 6.90
CA CYS A 149 -10.02 -4.11 6.29
C CYS A 149 -10.00 -4.42 4.78
N SER A 150 -10.38 -3.46 3.97
CA SER A 150 -10.41 -3.59 2.51
C SER A 150 -9.56 -2.50 1.85
N PRO A 151 -8.85 -2.79 0.76
CA PRO A 151 -8.08 -1.80 0.02
C PRO A 151 -8.93 -0.60 -0.37
N GLY A 152 -8.36 0.58 -0.30
CA GLY A 152 -9.00 1.82 -0.75
C GLY A 152 -8.62 2.19 -2.18
N GLY A 153 -9.46 3.00 -2.84
CA GLY A 153 -9.17 3.57 -4.14
C GLY A 153 -8.09 4.67 -4.10
N ALA A 154 -7.80 5.23 -5.27
CA ALA A 154 -6.91 6.38 -5.37
C ALA A 154 -7.46 7.58 -4.61
N THR A 155 -6.57 8.41 -4.07
CA THR A 155 -6.96 9.59 -3.29
C THR A 155 -6.12 10.80 -3.67
N GLU A 156 -6.67 11.99 -3.45
CA GLU A 156 -5.95 13.24 -3.48
C GLU A 156 -5.81 13.79 -2.07
N VAL A 157 -4.62 14.29 -1.74
CA VAL A 157 -4.31 14.85 -0.43
C VAL A 157 -3.92 16.31 -0.61
N THR A 158 -4.68 17.21 0.00
CA THR A 158 -4.52 18.67 -0.14
C THR A 158 -4.23 19.29 1.21
N LEU A 159 -3.23 20.17 1.26
CA LEU A 159 -2.98 21.01 2.43
C LEU A 159 -3.91 22.24 2.38
N LEU A 160 -4.73 22.38 3.41
CA LEU A 160 -5.67 23.48 3.53
C LEU A 160 -4.98 24.77 4.06
N PRO A 161 -5.54 25.95 3.80
CA PRO A 161 -4.98 27.23 4.27
C PRO A 161 -4.83 27.33 5.80
N ASP A 162 -5.64 26.59 6.55
CA ASP A 162 -5.61 26.53 8.01
C ASP A 162 -4.58 25.52 8.57
N GLY A 163 -3.75 24.92 7.71
CA GLY A 163 -2.73 23.98 8.09
C GLY A 163 -3.23 22.56 8.32
N ARG A 164 -4.51 22.30 8.12
CA ARG A 164 -5.08 20.93 8.10
C ARG A 164 -4.85 20.26 6.75
N LEU A 165 -4.99 18.96 6.72
CA LEU A 165 -4.84 18.16 5.52
C LEU A 165 -6.20 17.54 5.18
N GLU A 166 -6.66 17.72 3.96
CA GLU A 166 -7.83 17.05 3.42
C GLU A 166 -7.42 15.88 2.53
N ARG A 167 -8.03 14.72 2.73
CA ARG A 167 -7.92 13.56 1.87
C ARG A 167 -9.25 13.31 1.19
N LEU A 168 -9.26 13.35 -0.14
CA LEU A 168 -10.40 13.07 -0.99
C LEU A 168 -10.23 11.70 -1.63
N ASP A 169 -11.18 10.80 -1.42
CA ASP A 169 -11.30 9.58 -2.20
C ASP A 169 -11.90 9.92 -3.58
N THR A 170 -11.12 9.70 -4.63
CA THR A 170 -11.49 10.14 -5.98
C THR A 170 -12.61 9.29 -6.61
N GLY A 171 -12.80 8.08 -6.13
CA GLY A 171 -13.86 7.18 -6.60
C GLY A 171 -15.21 7.47 -5.96
N SER A 172 -15.22 7.66 -4.63
CA SER A 172 -16.47 7.88 -3.87
C SER A 172 -16.80 9.34 -3.60
N GLY A 173 -15.84 10.27 -3.79
CA GLY A 173 -15.96 11.67 -3.43
C GLY A 173 -15.92 11.93 -1.92
N LYS A 174 -15.66 10.91 -1.10
CA LYS A 174 -15.61 11.03 0.36
C LYS A 174 -14.38 11.84 0.78
N ARG A 175 -14.59 12.78 1.70
CA ARG A 175 -13.54 13.66 2.25
C ARG A 175 -13.33 13.38 3.73
N LEU A 176 -12.08 13.45 4.14
CA LEU A 176 -11.66 13.36 5.54
C LEU A 176 -10.62 14.44 5.81
N THR A 177 -10.77 15.12 6.93
CA THR A 177 -9.82 16.16 7.35
C THR A 177 -8.96 15.64 8.49
N TYR A 178 -7.69 15.97 8.45
CA TYR A 178 -6.67 15.57 9.42
C TYR A 178 -5.97 16.78 10.00
N THR A 179 -5.60 16.70 11.27
CA THR A 179 -4.80 17.70 11.98
C THR A 179 -3.38 17.17 12.17
N LYS A 180 -2.38 18.01 11.98
CA LYS A 180 -0.96 17.66 12.17
C LYS A 180 -0.69 17.36 13.64
N ARG A 181 0.11 16.33 13.91
CA ARG A 181 0.59 15.96 15.24
C ARG A 181 1.93 16.55 15.54
#